data_bec873c25d9efdf8b7f09708a430f621
#
_entry.id   bec873c25d9efdf8b7f09708a430f621
#
_cell.length_a   1.000
_cell.length_b   1.000
_cell.length_c   1.000
_cell.angle_alpha   90.00
_cell.angle_beta   90.00
_cell.angle_gamma   90.00
#
_symmetry.space_group_name_H-M   'P 1'
#
loop_
_entity.id
_entity.type
_entity.pdbx_description
1 polymer ?
#
loop_
_entity_poly.entity_id
_entity_poly.type
_entity_poly.pdbx_seq_one_letter_code
_entity_poly.pdbx_strand_id
1 'polypeptide(L)'
;GHTVRTSVSDYEEHPANAEEAKHLKVRPGTALVHIVRLRYADDEPVSILDNLLPADIAPSMRRLEDNSLYDLFRELDIVPTTAHQVIGARLASVKEAQMLNERRNAAVLTAQRTTYDANGRVIEYGNHIYRASRYSFETTLFSQ
;
A
#
# COMPACT_ATOMS: atom_id res chain seq x y z
N GLY A 1 -5.30 18.78 -16.30
CA GLY A 1 -5.01 17.47 -15.71
C GLY A 1 -4.74 17.57 -14.23
N HIS A 2 -4.83 16.44 -13.56
CA HIS A 2 -4.54 16.36 -12.15
C HIS A 2 -3.06 16.11 -11.92
N THR A 3 -2.48 16.81 -10.95
CA THR A 3 -1.12 16.56 -10.49
C THR A 3 -1.14 15.54 -9.38
N VAL A 4 -0.44 14.43 -9.56
CA VAL A 4 -0.34 13.37 -8.56
C VAL A 4 1.09 13.32 -8.05
N ARG A 5 1.27 13.31 -6.74
CA ARG A 5 2.58 13.12 -6.11
C ARG A 5 2.45 12.21 -4.90
N THR A 6 3.56 11.62 -4.52
CA THR A 6 3.63 10.73 -3.37
C THR A 6 4.77 11.17 -2.46
N SER A 7 4.49 11.22 -1.16
CA SER A 7 5.48 11.56 -0.14
C SER A 7 5.66 10.38 0.79
N VAL A 8 6.90 10.02 1.11
CA VAL A 8 7.20 8.94 2.06
C VAL A 8 7.18 9.53 3.46
N SER A 9 6.27 9.05 4.32
CA SER A 9 6.17 9.52 5.71
C SER A 9 6.94 8.62 6.67
N ASP A 10 7.01 7.32 6.40
CA ASP A 10 7.73 6.35 7.24
C ASP A 10 8.43 5.31 6.38
N TYR A 11 9.62 4.93 6.80
CA TYR A 11 10.41 3.88 6.16
C TYR A 11 11.25 3.20 7.25
N GLU A 12 10.92 1.95 7.57
CA GLU A 12 11.56 1.25 8.68
C GLU A 12 11.83 -0.20 8.32
N GLU A 13 13.05 -0.66 8.55
CA GLU A 13 13.40 -2.07 8.45
C GLU A 13 13.29 -2.69 9.85
N HIS A 14 12.62 -3.84 9.93
CA HIS A 14 12.48 -4.57 11.19
C HIS A 14 12.28 -6.06 10.94
N PRO A 15 12.56 -6.92 11.94
CA PRO A 15 12.29 -8.35 11.81
C PRO A 15 10.78 -8.63 11.85
N ALA A 16 10.34 -9.56 11.03
CA ALA A 16 8.93 -9.95 10.97
C ALA A 16 8.46 -10.51 12.31
N ASN A 17 7.35 -9.98 12.81
CA ASN A 17 6.63 -10.64 13.90
C ASN A 17 5.79 -11.80 13.34
N ALA A 18 5.12 -12.56 14.21
CA ALA A 18 4.38 -13.76 13.80
C ALA A 18 3.25 -13.43 12.80
N GLU A 19 2.54 -12.34 12.99
CA GLU A 19 1.44 -11.93 12.11
C GLU A 19 1.97 -11.47 10.75
N GLU A 20 2.99 -10.62 10.75
CA GLU A 20 3.62 -10.15 9.52
C GLU A 20 4.21 -11.32 8.72
N ALA A 21 4.85 -12.26 9.40
CA ALA A 21 5.41 -13.45 8.78
C ALA A 21 4.34 -14.28 8.07
N LYS A 22 3.14 -14.36 8.64
CA LYS A 22 2.01 -15.04 8.01
C LYS A 22 1.59 -14.37 6.71
N HIS A 23 1.45 -13.04 6.73
CA HIS A 23 1.03 -12.29 5.55
C HIS A 23 2.06 -12.37 4.42
N LEU A 24 3.34 -12.29 4.76
CA LEU A 24 4.43 -12.35 3.78
C LEU A 24 4.86 -13.77 3.44
N LYS A 25 4.31 -14.77 4.15
CA LYS A 25 4.69 -16.20 4.00
C LYS A 25 6.20 -16.41 4.14
N VAL A 26 6.75 -15.82 5.18
CA VAL A 26 8.16 -15.93 5.53
C VAL A 26 8.28 -16.43 6.97
N ARG A 27 9.49 -16.75 7.39
CA ARG A 27 9.75 -17.15 8.79
C ARG A 27 9.71 -15.90 9.69
N PRO A 28 9.20 -16.02 10.93
CA PRO A 28 9.33 -14.96 11.92
C PRO A 28 10.81 -14.56 12.05
N GLY A 29 11.06 -13.27 12.19
CA GLY A 29 12.42 -12.73 12.25
C GLY A 29 13.04 -12.37 10.91
N THR A 30 12.41 -12.75 9.79
CA THR A 30 12.85 -12.33 8.45
C THR A 30 12.82 -10.80 8.35
N ALA A 31 13.87 -10.21 7.79
CA ALA A 31 13.95 -8.75 7.64
C ALA A 31 12.88 -8.25 6.66
N LEU A 32 12.07 -7.32 7.12
CA LEU A 32 11.02 -6.67 6.34
C LEU A 32 11.25 -5.16 6.34
N VAL A 33 10.69 -4.49 5.35
CA VAL A 33 10.63 -3.02 5.31
C VAL A 33 9.18 -2.59 5.30
N HIS A 34 8.83 -1.72 6.24
CA HIS A 34 7.52 -1.10 6.34
C HIS A 34 7.61 0.31 5.78
N ILE A 35 6.76 0.60 4.80
CA ILE A 35 6.77 1.88 4.09
C ILE A 35 5.38 2.47 4.17
N VAL A 36 5.28 3.71 4.64
CA VAL A 36 4.02 4.46 4.62
C VAL A 36 4.21 5.67 3.72
N ARG A 37 3.34 5.80 2.74
CA ARG A 37 3.37 6.91 1.80
C ARG A 37 2.01 7.62 1.80
N LEU A 38 2.05 8.90 1.59
CA LEU A 38 0.85 9.71 1.44
C LEU A 38 0.76 10.17 -0.01
N ARG A 39 -0.34 9.84 -0.66
CA ARG A 39 -0.59 10.25 -2.04
C ARG A 39 -1.43 11.50 -2.06
N TYR A 40 -1.03 12.44 -2.90
CA TYR A 40 -1.71 13.70 -3.10
C TYR A 40 -2.25 13.80 -4.54
N ALA A 41 -3.42 14.39 -4.66
CA ALA A 41 -3.97 14.79 -5.95
C ALA A 41 -4.27 16.28 -5.86
N ASP A 42 -3.68 17.09 -6.73
CA ASP A 42 -3.81 18.56 -6.73
C ASP A 42 -3.51 19.16 -5.34
N ASP A 43 -2.42 18.71 -4.74
CA ASP A 43 -1.94 19.12 -3.41
C ASP A 43 -2.86 18.76 -2.24
N GLU A 44 -3.87 17.93 -2.46
CA GLU A 44 -4.69 17.39 -1.40
C GLU A 44 -4.35 15.94 -1.11
N PRO A 45 -4.18 15.54 0.17
CA PRO A 45 -3.96 14.13 0.48
C PRO A 45 -5.22 13.33 0.17
N VAL A 46 -5.06 12.22 -0.54
CA VAL A 46 -6.21 11.39 -0.96
C VAL A 46 -6.11 9.96 -0.47
N SER A 47 -4.92 9.45 -0.21
CA SER A 47 -4.77 8.08 0.28
C SER A 47 -3.49 7.88 1.08
N ILE A 48 -3.56 6.93 1.99
CA ILE A 48 -2.39 6.43 2.75
C ILE A 48 -2.06 5.06 2.17
N LEU A 49 -0.84 4.91 1.67
CA LEU A 49 -0.35 3.67 1.08
C LEU A 49 0.61 3.03 2.08
N ASP A 50 0.17 1.93 2.67
CA ASP A 50 0.94 1.19 3.68
C ASP A 50 1.39 -0.13 3.06
N ASN A 51 2.70 -0.30 2.91
CA ASN A 51 3.29 -1.49 2.29
C ASN A 51 4.28 -2.16 3.23
N LEU A 52 4.21 -3.48 3.28
CA LEU A 52 5.17 -4.32 3.96
C LEU A 52 5.85 -5.20 2.93
N LEU A 53 7.17 -5.16 2.85
CA LEU A 53 7.94 -5.85 1.82
C LEU A 53 9.06 -6.67 2.43
N PRO A 54 9.45 -7.80 1.78
CA PRO A 54 10.73 -8.42 2.10
C PRO A 54 11.88 -7.41 1.89
N ALA A 55 12.80 -7.34 2.84
CA ALA A 55 13.86 -6.33 2.80
C ALA A 55 14.79 -6.48 1.60
N ASP A 56 14.98 -7.72 1.12
CA ASP A 56 15.88 -8.00 -0.01
C ASP A 56 15.39 -7.39 -1.34
N ILE A 57 14.10 -7.06 -1.44
CA ILE A 57 13.53 -6.45 -2.65
C ILE A 57 12.98 -5.04 -2.43
N ALA A 58 13.16 -4.49 -1.23
CA ALA A 58 12.61 -3.18 -0.91
C ALA A 58 13.43 -2.07 -1.57
N PRO A 59 12.77 -1.16 -2.33
CA PRO A 59 13.44 0.01 -2.88
C PRO A 59 13.87 0.97 -1.78
N SER A 60 14.82 1.84 -2.10
CA SER A 60 15.22 2.89 -1.16
C SER A 60 14.10 3.93 -1.02
N MET A 61 14.08 4.62 0.12
CA MET A 61 13.13 5.70 0.38
C MET A 61 13.19 6.77 -0.71
N ARG A 62 14.38 7.16 -1.13
CA ARG A 62 14.58 8.19 -2.14
C ARG A 62 13.94 7.82 -3.48
N ARG A 63 14.10 6.55 -3.91
CA ARG A 63 13.56 6.10 -5.18
C ARG A 63 12.03 6.05 -5.17
N LEU A 64 11.44 5.80 -4.01
CA LEU A 64 9.98 5.73 -3.85
C LEU A 64 9.28 7.09 -3.95
N GLU A 65 10.02 8.19 -3.80
CA GLU A 65 9.44 9.53 -3.94
C GLU A 65 9.14 9.87 -5.41
N ASP A 66 9.95 9.34 -6.34
CA ASP A 66 9.86 9.67 -7.75
C ASP A 66 9.33 8.55 -8.63
N ASN A 67 9.15 7.35 -8.08
CA ASN A 67 8.79 6.17 -8.85
C ASN A 67 7.71 5.36 -8.14
N SER A 68 6.86 4.68 -8.91
CA SER A 68 5.91 3.75 -8.33
C SER A 68 6.64 2.50 -7.82
N LEU A 69 6.07 1.85 -6.81
CA LEU A 69 6.63 0.61 -6.28
C LEU A 69 6.76 -0.46 -7.37
N TYR A 70 5.76 -0.61 -8.21
CA TYR A 70 5.76 -1.63 -9.26
C TYR A 70 6.80 -1.35 -10.35
N ASP A 71 7.05 -0.08 -10.68
CA ASP A 71 8.12 0.27 -11.60
C ASP A 71 9.48 -0.11 -11.04
N LEU A 72 9.68 0.09 -9.73
CA LEU A 72 10.92 -0.29 -9.07
C LEU A 72 11.08 -1.81 -8.98
N PHE A 73 10.00 -2.56 -8.81
CA PHE A 73 10.04 -4.02 -8.91
C PHE A 73 10.49 -4.48 -10.29
N ARG A 74 9.99 -3.84 -11.34
CA ARG A 74 10.39 -4.18 -12.72
C ARG A 74 11.87 -3.98 -12.97
N GLU A 75 12.47 -2.97 -12.36
CA GLU A 75 13.92 -2.77 -12.45
C GLU A 75 14.72 -3.94 -11.87
N LEU A 76 14.13 -4.67 -10.93
CA LEU A 76 14.73 -5.87 -10.33
C LEU A 76 14.28 -7.16 -11.02
N ASP A 77 13.63 -7.05 -12.17
CA ASP A 77 13.03 -8.17 -12.90
C ASP A 77 11.96 -8.90 -12.07
N ILE A 78 11.32 -8.21 -11.15
CA ILE A 78 10.21 -8.73 -10.37
C ILE A 78 8.92 -8.29 -11.04
N VAL A 79 8.12 -9.26 -11.50
CA VAL A 79 6.86 -9.00 -12.18
C VAL A 79 5.71 -9.42 -11.29
N PRO A 80 4.90 -8.47 -10.79
CA PRO A 80 3.67 -8.83 -10.08
C PRO A 80 2.75 -9.60 -11.03
N THR A 81 2.29 -10.77 -10.62
CA THR A 81 1.52 -11.67 -11.49
C THR A 81 0.08 -11.80 -11.02
N THR A 82 -0.13 -12.01 -9.72
CA THR A 82 -1.46 -12.12 -9.12
C THR A 82 -1.52 -11.33 -7.83
N ALA A 83 -2.71 -10.86 -7.52
CA ALA A 83 -2.96 -10.20 -6.26
C ALA A 83 -4.32 -10.66 -5.71
N HIS A 84 -4.34 -10.90 -4.40
CA HIS A 84 -5.57 -11.12 -3.66
C HIS A 84 -5.89 -9.84 -2.89
N GLN A 85 -7.09 -9.31 -3.09
CA GLN A 85 -7.45 -8.03 -2.50
C GLN A 85 -8.82 -8.11 -1.82
N VAL A 86 -8.87 -7.53 -0.61
CA VAL A 86 -10.12 -7.40 0.14
C VAL A 86 -10.40 -5.91 0.33
N ILE A 87 -11.56 -5.47 -0.15
CA ILE A 87 -12.01 -4.09 -0.03
C ILE A 87 -13.00 -4.01 1.13
N GLY A 88 -12.83 -3.02 1.99
CA GLY A 88 -13.70 -2.78 3.13
C GLY A 88 -13.89 -1.31 3.39
N ALA A 89 -14.55 -1.00 4.48
CA ALA A 89 -14.79 0.37 4.91
C ALA A 89 -14.83 0.41 6.42
N ARG A 90 -14.35 1.52 6.98
CA ARG A 90 -14.40 1.78 8.42
C ARG A 90 -14.26 3.27 8.67
N LEU A 91 -14.33 3.67 9.92
CA LEU A 91 -14.04 5.05 10.30
C LEU A 91 -12.53 5.25 10.40
N ALA A 92 -12.08 6.41 10.01
CA ALA A 92 -10.67 6.79 10.14
C ALA A 92 -10.27 6.90 11.60
N SER A 93 -9.05 6.47 11.91
CA SER A 93 -8.45 6.79 13.21
C SER A 93 -8.14 8.29 13.28
N VAL A 94 -7.85 8.80 14.47
CA VAL A 94 -7.48 10.20 14.65
C VAL A 94 -6.26 10.56 13.79
N LYS A 95 -5.24 9.71 13.80
CA LYS A 95 -4.02 9.92 13.02
C LYS A 95 -4.30 9.91 11.52
N GLU A 96 -5.11 8.96 11.05
CA GLU A 96 -5.48 8.85 9.64
C GLU A 96 -6.26 10.07 9.18
N ALA A 97 -7.22 10.52 9.96
CA ALA A 97 -7.99 11.72 9.64
C ALA A 97 -7.09 12.94 9.53
N GLN A 98 -6.12 13.08 10.43
CA GLN A 98 -5.13 14.17 10.36
C GLN A 98 -4.28 14.08 9.10
N MET A 99 -3.76 12.90 8.77
CA MET A 99 -2.94 12.69 7.57
C MET A 99 -3.72 12.97 6.29
N LEU A 100 -4.99 12.62 6.27
CA LEU A 100 -5.86 12.77 5.09
C LEU A 100 -6.58 14.12 5.04
N ASN A 101 -6.32 14.99 6.02
CA ASN A 101 -7.00 16.27 6.11
C ASN A 101 -8.53 16.13 6.13
N GLU A 102 -9.00 15.14 6.88
CA GLU A 102 -10.41 14.81 7.05
C GLU A 102 -10.88 15.13 8.46
N ARG A 103 -12.20 15.25 8.59
CA ARG A 103 -12.83 15.42 9.89
C ARG A 103 -12.69 14.13 10.71
N ARG A 104 -12.80 14.25 12.01
CA ARG A 104 -12.80 13.12 12.93
C ARG A 104 -13.90 12.13 12.56
N ASN A 105 -13.59 10.85 12.62
CA ASN A 105 -14.51 9.77 12.29
C ASN A 105 -15.02 9.78 10.83
N ALA A 106 -14.29 10.40 9.90
CA ALA A 106 -14.65 10.31 8.50
C ALA A 106 -14.54 8.86 8.01
N ALA A 107 -15.39 8.49 7.07
CA ALA A 107 -15.33 7.17 6.46
C ALA A 107 -14.10 7.04 5.55
N VAL A 108 -13.45 5.89 5.62
CA VAL A 108 -12.37 5.53 4.71
C VAL A 108 -12.68 4.18 4.08
N LEU A 109 -12.22 4.02 2.84
CA LEU A 109 -12.22 2.74 2.16
C LEU A 109 -10.87 2.07 2.44
N THR A 110 -10.89 0.77 2.66
CA THR A 110 -9.68 0.01 2.92
C THR A 110 -9.44 -1.02 1.83
N ALA A 111 -8.17 -1.25 1.51
CA ALA A 111 -7.78 -2.31 0.58
C ALA A 111 -6.62 -3.07 1.20
N GLN A 112 -6.85 -4.34 1.55
CA GLN A 112 -5.79 -5.25 1.97
C GLN A 112 -5.41 -6.09 0.77
N ARG A 113 -4.15 -6.01 0.36
CA ARG A 113 -3.71 -6.67 -0.87
C ARG A 113 -2.44 -7.46 -0.64
N THR A 114 -2.47 -8.74 -1.05
CA THR A 114 -1.29 -9.59 -1.08
C THR A 114 -0.92 -9.81 -2.54
N THR A 115 0.28 -9.41 -2.92
CA THR A 115 0.76 -9.49 -4.30
C THR A 115 1.85 -10.55 -4.43
N TYR A 116 1.74 -11.37 -5.45
CA TYR A 116 2.65 -12.49 -5.73
C TYR A 116 3.38 -12.26 -7.06
N ASP A 117 4.63 -12.72 -7.12
CA ASP A 117 5.34 -12.79 -8.39
C ASP A 117 5.03 -14.09 -9.16
N ALA A 118 5.67 -14.30 -10.31
CA ALA A 118 5.44 -15.47 -11.15
C ALA A 118 5.85 -16.79 -10.49
N ASN A 119 6.69 -16.73 -9.47
CA ASN A 119 7.15 -17.91 -8.73
C ASN A 119 6.31 -18.19 -7.49
N GLY A 120 5.25 -17.42 -7.28
CA GLY A 120 4.39 -17.57 -6.11
C GLY A 120 4.94 -16.95 -4.83
N ARG A 121 6.00 -16.15 -4.91
CA ARG A 121 6.53 -15.44 -3.76
C ARG A 121 5.66 -14.22 -3.47
N VAL A 122 5.36 -13.98 -2.20
CA VAL A 122 4.72 -12.74 -1.78
C VAL A 122 5.75 -11.61 -1.86
N ILE A 123 5.49 -10.61 -2.67
CA ILE A 123 6.39 -9.48 -2.86
C ILE A 123 5.93 -8.22 -2.14
N GLU A 124 4.65 -8.14 -1.79
CA GLU A 124 4.15 -7.06 -0.93
C GLU A 124 2.87 -7.49 -0.22
N TYR A 125 2.65 -6.90 0.95
CA TYR A 125 1.38 -6.91 1.64
C TYR A 125 1.00 -5.45 1.91
N GLY A 126 -0.10 -5.00 1.31
CA GLY A 126 -0.54 -3.62 1.39
C GLY A 126 -1.79 -3.48 2.26
N ASN A 127 -1.82 -2.44 3.09
CA ASN A 127 -3.00 -1.98 3.81
C ASN A 127 -3.23 -0.52 3.41
N HIS A 128 -3.99 -0.33 2.34
CA HIS A 128 -4.21 1.01 1.80
C HIS A 128 -5.51 1.59 2.33
N ILE A 129 -5.50 2.89 2.50
CA ILE A 129 -6.64 3.64 3.04
C ILE A 129 -6.93 4.79 2.09
N TYR A 130 -8.19 4.91 1.68
CA TYR A 130 -8.64 5.94 0.74
C TYR A 130 -9.73 6.78 1.37
N ARG A 131 -9.69 8.09 1.14
CA ARG A 131 -10.77 8.98 1.56
C ARG A 131 -12.04 8.62 0.81
N ALA A 132 -13.09 8.21 1.52
CA ALA A 132 -14.37 7.85 0.88
C ALA A 132 -14.98 9.03 0.14
N SER A 133 -14.71 10.26 0.58
CA SER A 133 -15.20 11.48 -0.09
C SER A 133 -14.53 11.74 -1.45
N ARG A 134 -13.43 11.06 -1.75
CA ARG A 134 -12.62 11.27 -2.95
C ARG A 134 -12.52 10.05 -3.86
N TYR A 135 -13.01 8.89 -3.43
CA TYR A 135 -12.88 7.64 -4.17
C TYR A 135 -14.21 6.93 -4.32
N SER A 136 -14.41 6.34 -5.48
CA SER A 136 -15.51 5.41 -5.73
C SER A 136 -14.96 4.24 -6.54
N PHE A 137 -15.63 3.10 -6.41
CA PHE A 137 -15.32 1.92 -7.24
C PHE A 137 -16.53 1.66 -8.15
N GLU A 138 -16.23 1.47 -9.41
CA GLU A 138 -17.28 1.23 -10.42
C GLU A 138 -16.97 -0.07 -11.13
N THR A 139 -18.00 -0.90 -11.30
CA THR A 139 -17.88 -2.21 -11.95
C THR A 139 -19.05 -2.39 -12.91
N THR A 140 -18.73 -2.86 -14.09
CA THR A 140 -19.77 -3.25 -15.07
C THR A 140 -19.91 -4.76 -15.04
N LEU A 141 -21.11 -5.23 -14.74
CA LEU A 141 -21.41 -6.65 -14.65
C LEU A 141 -22.21 -7.09 -15.88
N PHE A 142 -21.84 -8.25 -16.39
CA PHE A 142 -22.53 -8.82 -17.55
C PHE A 142 -23.37 -10.00 -17.11
N SER A 143 -24.59 -10.07 -17.64
CA SER A 143 -25.44 -11.23 -17.49
C SER A 143 -24.90 -12.36 -18.37
N GLN A 144 -24.85 -13.56 -17.84
CA GLN A 144 -24.43 -14.75 -18.58
C GLN A 144 -25.63 -15.51 -19.11
#